data_4267fd9739c020b0354981f078dd72a4
#
_entry.id   4267fd9739c020b0354981f078dd72a4
#
_cell.length_a   1.000
_cell.length_b   1.000
_cell.length_c   1.000
_cell.angle_alpha   90.00
_cell.angle_beta   90.00
_cell.angle_gamma   90.00
#
_symmetry.space_group_name_H-M   'P 1'
#
loop_
_entity.id
_entity.type
_entity.pdbx_description
1 polymer ?
#
loop_
_entity_poly.entity_id
_entity_poly.type
_entity_poly.pdbx_seq_one_letter_code
_entity_poly.pdbx_strand_id
1 'polypeptide(L)'
;CIRSGQPEGSKELADVITKVEYPIHHIDFESFMSPVPSYPQSRPYDSIPFQWSNHIEHEDGRIEHQEFIWPHKSDPREAFTKSLLKSLGDKGTICIYSSYEEVEISQMAKLFPELRTPLKALLKRTWDLMILLRDHFYHPGFQGSFSIKKVLPALAPHLRYEELEISDGKAAM
;
A
#
# COMPACT_ATOMS: atom_id res chain seq x y z
N CYS A 1 -15.43 -9.37 23.77
CA CYS A 1 -14.53 -8.28 23.35
C CYS A 1 -15.08 -6.89 23.66
N ILE A 2 -16.22 -6.47 23.14
CA ILE A 2 -16.79 -5.13 23.48
C ILE A 2 -17.03 -4.98 25.01
N ARG A 3 -17.23 -6.07 25.72
CA ARG A 3 -17.48 -6.05 27.18
C ARG A 3 -16.21 -5.94 28.02
N SER A 4 -15.06 -6.40 27.55
CA SER A 4 -13.81 -6.37 28.33
C SER A 4 -13.06 -5.03 28.21
N GLY A 5 -13.28 -4.28 27.12
CA GLY A 5 -12.52 -3.07 26.81
C GLY A 5 -11.02 -3.32 26.57
N GLN A 6 -10.61 -4.58 26.34
CA GLN A 6 -9.23 -4.96 26.10
C GLN A 6 -9.00 -5.34 24.64
N PRO A 7 -7.78 -5.15 24.09
CA PRO A 7 -7.40 -5.68 22.79
C PRO A 7 -7.54 -7.21 22.76
N GLU A 8 -7.99 -7.74 21.63
CA GLU A 8 -8.19 -9.19 21.49
C GLU A 8 -7.90 -9.63 20.07
N GLY A 9 -7.01 -10.60 19.91
CA GLY A 9 -6.72 -11.27 18.64
C GLY A 9 -7.49 -12.58 18.52
N SER A 10 -7.89 -12.96 17.30
CA SER A 10 -8.44 -14.29 17.04
C SER A 10 -7.34 -15.36 17.21
N LYS A 11 -7.75 -16.60 17.38
CA LYS A 11 -6.79 -17.71 17.50
C LYS A 11 -5.99 -17.94 16.20
N GLU A 12 -6.58 -17.59 15.08
CA GLU A 12 -6.02 -17.74 13.73
C GLU A 12 -5.02 -16.62 13.39
N LEU A 13 -4.96 -15.52 14.15
CA LEU A 13 -4.12 -14.36 13.84
C LEU A 13 -2.64 -14.76 13.67
N ALA A 14 -2.12 -15.58 14.58
CA ALA A 14 -0.74 -16.04 14.52
C ALA A 14 -0.47 -16.87 13.23
N ASP A 15 -1.40 -17.78 12.88
CA ASP A 15 -1.28 -18.63 11.71
C ASP A 15 -1.34 -17.81 10.39
N VAL A 16 -2.08 -16.71 10.39
CA VAL A 16 -2.14 -15.82 9.22
C VAL A 16 -0.85 -15.03 9.06
N ILE A 17 -0.30 -14.50 10.16
CA ILE A 17 0.97 -13.76 10.14
C ILE A 17 2.14 -14.65 9.69
N THR A 18 2.16 -15.93 10.09
CA THR A 18 3.25 -16.85 9.70
C THR A 18 3.25 -17.25 8.22
N LYS A 19 2.23 -16.89 7.44
CA LYS A 19 2.19 -17.14 5.98
C LYS A 19 2.94 -16.08 5.16
N VAL A 20 3.42 -15.04 5.80
CA VAL A 20 4.18 -13.97 5.14
C VAL A 20 5.54 -14.50 4.72
N GLU A 21 5.89 -14.30 3.44
CA GLU A 21 7.15 -14.73 2.85
C GLU A 21 8.10 -13.54 2.66
N TYR A 22 9.37 -13.71 3.05
CA TYR A 22 10.41 -12.71 2.83
C TYR A 22 10.97 -12.74 1.40
N PRO A 23 11.46 -11.57 0.89
CA PRO A 23 11.38 -10.26 1.53
C PRO A 23 9.95 -9.73 1.61
N ILE A 24 9.65 -8.91 2.62
CA ILE A 24 8.38 -8.20 2.71
C ILE A 24 8.55 -6.83 2.09
N HIS A 25 7.72 -6.52 1.11
CA HIS A 25 7.69 -5.22 0.44
C HIS A 25 6.55 -4.39 1.02
N HIS A 26 6.86 -3.38 1.83
CA HIS A 26 5.89 -2.41 2.32
C HIS A 26 5.79 -1.28 1.30
N ILE A 27 4.72 -1.26 0.51
CA ILE A 27 4.55 -0.30 -0.57
C ILE A 27 3.50 0.75 -0.24
N ASP A 28 3.70 1.94 -0.79
CA ASP A 28 2.78 3.07 -0.74
C ASP A 28 2.85 3.86 -2.05
N PHE A 29 1.69 4.31 -2.57
CA PHE A 29 1.59 5.02 -3.83
C PHE A 29 0.99 6.40 -3.65
N GLU A 30 1.51 7.37 -4.41
CA GLU A 30 0.90 8.68 -4.56
C GLU A 30 0.38 8.88 -5.98
N SER A 31 -0.81 9.46 -6.08
CA SER A 31 -1.46 9.76 -7.34
C SER A 31 -2.14 11.12 -7.33
N PHE A 32 -2.39 11.65 -8.49
CA PHE A 32 -3.26 12.81 -8.66
C PHE A 32 -4.48 12.45 -9.51
N MET A 33 -5.54 13.22 -9.31
CA MET A 33 -6.79 13.11 -10.07
C MET A 33 -7.14 14.49 -10.65
N SER A 34 -7.26 14.58 -11.98
CA SER A 34 -7.63 15.82 -12.65
C SER A 34 -9.07 15.77 -13.17
N PRO A 35 -9.84 16.83 -13.03
CA PRO A 35 -11.17 16.93 -13.67
C PRO A 35 -11.09 16.96 -15.20
N VAL A 36 -9.95 17.37 -15.76
CA VAL A 36 -9.68 17.34 -17.20
C VAL A 36 -8.67 16.23 -17.48
N PRO A 37 -8.96 15.28 -18.39
CA PRO A 37 -8.01 14.22 -18.75
C PRO A 37 -6.68 14.81 -19.20
N SER A 38 -5.59 14.43 -18.53
CA SER A 38 -4.26 14.99 -18.81
C SER A 38 -3.45 14.16 -19.80
N TYR A 39 -3.80 12.88 -19.97
CA TYR A 39 -3.03 11.93 -20.79
C TYR A 39 -3.94 11.07 -21.67
N PRO A 40 -3.41 10.46 -22.75
CA PRO A 40 -4.17 9.53 -23.57
C PRO A 40 -4.79 8.40 -22.75
N GLN A 41 -6.01 8.00 -23.08
CA GLN A 41 -6.75 6.94 -22.41
C GLN A 41 -7.06 7.22 -20.92
N SER A 42 -6.93 8.47 -20.46
CA SER A 42 -7.44 8.87 -19.14
C SER A 42 -8.83 9.50 -19.26
N ARG A 43 -9.61 9.41 -18.20
CA ARG A 43 -10.95 9.99 -18.02
C ARG A 43 -10.90 11.06 -16.94
N PRO A 44 -11.91 11.92 -16.84
CA PRO A 44 -12.05 12.82 -15.70
C PRO A 44 -11.99 12.05 -14.38
N TYR A 45 -11.14 12.52 -13.46
CA TYR A 45 -10.93 11.95 -12.14
C TYR A 45 -10.32 10.54 -12.10
N ASP A 46 -9.75 10.05 -13.21
CA ASP A 46 -8.90 8.85 -13.13
C ASP A 46 -7.70 9.12 -12.24
N SER A 47 -7.37 8.15 -11.40
CA SER A 47 -6.15 8.17 -10.61
C SER A 47 -4.94 7.94 -11.51
N ILE A 48 -3.95 8.84 -11.40
CA ILE A 48 -2.71 8.81 -12.16
C ILE A 48 -1.56 8.65 -11.18
N PRO A 49 -1.04 7.44 -10.95
CA PRO A 49 0.06 7.22 -10.04
C PRO A 49 1.35 7.79 -10.61
N PHE A 50 2.09 8.55 -9.79
CA PHE A 50 3.32 9.21 -10.19
C PHE A 50 4.50 8.94 -9.24
N GLN A 51 4.24 8.41 -8.08
CA GLN A 51 5.24 8.09 -7.07
C GLN A 51 4.90 6.76 -6.39
N TRP A 52 5.93 5.99 -6.06
CA TRP A 52 5.84 4.86 -5.13
C TRP A 52 7.04 4.86 -4.19
N SER A 53 6.80 4.35 -2.98
CA SER A 53 7.79 4.03 -1.96
C SER A 53 7.73 2.55 -1.65
N ASN A 54 8.87 1.89 -1.45
CA ASN A 54 8.98 0.49 -1.10
C ASN A 54 10.04 0.29 -0.02
N HIS A 55 9.62 -0.04 1.20
CA HIS A 55 10.51 -0.49 2.26
C HIS A 55 10.57 -2.02 2.22
N ILE A 56 11.76 -2.56 1.96
CA ILE A 56 11.99 -3.98 1.77
C ILE A 56 12.59 -4.54 3.05
N GLU A 57 11.80 -5.33 3.77
CA GLU A 57 12.22 -6.02 4.99
C GLU A 57 12.72 -7.41 4.64
N HIS A 58 13.96 -7.71 4.99
CA HIS A 58 14.60 -9.01 4.81
C HIS A 58 14.44 -9.89 6.06
N GLU A 59 14.54 -11.20 5.88
CA GLU A 59 14.42 -12.18 6.96
C GLU A 59 15.46 -11.97 8.10
N ASP A 60 16.61 -11.38 7.79
CA ASP A 60 17.66 -11.03 8.76
C ASP A 60 17.37 -9.71 9.52
N GLY A 61 16.22 -9.07 9.27
CA GLY A 61 15.82 -7.81 9.87
C GLY A 61 16.41 -6.56 9.20
N ARG A 62 17.18 -6.69 8.14
CA ARG A 62 17.68 -5.56 7.35
C ARG A 62 16.54 -4.94 6.56
N ILE A 63 16.48 -3.61 6.56
CA ILE A 63 15.49 -2.84 5.81
C ILE A 63 16.23 -2.04 4.72
N GLU A 64 15.76 -2.15 3.50
CA GLU A 64 16.15 -1.32 2.35
C GLU A 64 15.02 -0.40 1.97
N HIS A 65 15.33 0.80 1.48
CA HIS A 65 14.35 1.71 0.93
C HIS A 65 14.64 1.95 -0.55
N GLN A 66 13.59 1.80 -1.36
CA GLN A 66 13.59 2.15 -2.77
C GLN A 66 12.39 3.06 -3.04
N GLU A 67 12.56 4.01 -3.93
CA GLU A 67 11.52 4.95 -4.29
C GLU A 67 11.57 5.32 -5.77
N PHE A 68 10.47 5.82 -6.28
CA PHE A 68 10.35 6.40 -7.60
C PHE A 68 9.43 7.61 -7.52
N ILE A 69 9.84 8.71 -8.12
CA ILE A 69 9.02 9.88 -8.36
C ILE A 69 9.20 10.31 -9.82
N TRP A 70 8.09 10.63 -10.49
CA TRP A 70 8.13 11.13 -11.86
C TRP A 70 8.22 12.65 -11.88
N PRO A 71 9.35 13.26 -12.30
CA PRO A 71 9.57 14.68 -12.18
C PRO A 71 9.12 15.47 -13.43
N HIS A 72 8.48 14.81 -14.41
CA HIS A 72 8.14 15.40 -15.71
C HIS A 72 6.65 15.67 -15.88
N LYS A 73 6.30 16.57 -16.81
CA LYS A 73 4.89 16.82 -17.18
C LYS A 73 4.27 15.78 -18.10
N SER A 74 5.10 14.87 -18.65
CA SER A 74 4.62 13.76 -19.49
C SER A 74 3.96 12.67 -18.65
N ASP A 75 3.27 11.75 -19.31
CA ASP A 75 2.54 10.65 -18.64
C ASP A 75 3.48 9.78 -17.79
N PRO A 76 3.27 9.68 -16.48
CA PRO A 76 4.12 8.90 -15.57
C PRO A 76 3.88 7.38 -15.64
N ARG A 77 2.69 6.95 -16.08
CA ARG A 77 2.15 5.61 -15.81
C ARG A 77 3.02 4.47 -16.33
N GLU A 78 3.62 4.62 -17.51
CA GLU A 78 4.49 3.58 -18.07
C GLU A 78 5.80 3.46 -17.29
N ALA A 79 6.45 4.58 -17.00
CA ALA A 79 7.69 4.61 -16.23
C ALA A 79 7.47 4.14 -14.79
N PHE A 80 6.39 4.60 -14.14
CA PHE A 80 5.94 4.13 -12.84
C PHE A 80 5.79 2.60 -12.83
N THR A 81 5.05 2.04 -13.77
CA THR A 81 4.78 0.60 -13.84
C THR A 81 6.05 -0.22 -14.04
N LYS A 82 6.93 0.20 -14.95
CA LYS A 82 8.18 -0.52 -15.21
C LYS A 82 9.14 -0.47 -14.03
N SER A 83 9.25 0.69 -13.37
CA SER A 83 10.09 0.85 -12.18
C SER A 83 9.56 0.03 -10.98
N LEU A 84 8.24 0.02 -10.79
CA LEU A 84 7.58 -0.77 -9.74
C LEU A 84 7.84 -2.28 -9.93
N LEU A 85 7.63 -2.80 -11.14
CA LEU A 85 7.91 -4.21 -11.46
C LEU A 85 9.37 -4.57 -11.18
N LYS A 86 10.31 -3.67 -11.49
CA LYS A 86 11.74 -3.89 -11.23
C LYS A 86 12.03 -3.92 -9.72
N SER A 87 11.42 -3.03 -8.94
CA SER A 87 11.60 -2.95 -7.48
C SER A 87 11.04 -4.17 -6.75
N LEU A 88 9.82 -4.60 -7.12
CA LEU A 88 9.13 -5.69 -6.44
C LEU A 88 9.61 -7.09 -6.85
N GLY A 89 10.24 -7.23 -8.01
CA GLY A 89 10.74 -8.51 -8.50
C GLY A 89 9.67 -9.62 -8.50
N ASP A 90 10.10 -10.86 -8.33
CA ASP A 90 9.25 -12.07 -8.47
C ASP A 90 9.00 -12.82 -7.14
N LYS A 91 9.55 -12.37 -6.01
CA LYS A 91 9.51 -13.07 -4.71
C LYS A 91 9.01 -12.18 -3.58
N GLY A 92 8.62 -12.85 -2.50
CA GLY A 92 8.24 -12.23 -1.24
C GLY A 92 6.80 -11.72 -1.21
N THR A 93 6.38 -11.23 -0.07
CA THR A 93 5.04 -10.70 0.18
C THR A 93 5.00 -9.20 -0.11
N ILE A 94 3.93 -8.73 -0.75
CA ILE A 94 3.67 -7.31 -0.97
C ILE A 94 2.65 -6.86 0.06
N CYS A 95 3.11 -6.16 1.09
CA CYS A 95 2.30 -5.66 2.17
C CYS A 95 1.70 -4.30 1.79
N ILE A 96 0.38 -4.21 1.87
CA ILE A 96 -0.39 -3.00 1.59
C ILE A 96 -1.31 -2.68 2.78
N TYR A 97 -1.81 -1.46 2.83
CA TYR A 97 -2.86 -1.07 3.77
C TYR A 97 -4.08 -0.57 3.02
N SER A 98 -5.10 -1.41 2.90
CA SER A 98 -6.27 -1.26 2.02
C SER A 98 -6.00 -1.66 0.55
N SER A 99 -7.05 -1.66 -0.26
CA SER A 99 -7.00 -2.14 -1.65
C SER A 99 -6.53 -1.10 -2.66
N TYR A 100 -6.04 0.06 -2.23
CA TYR A 100 -5.70 1.16 -3.14
C TYR A 100 -4.61 0.75 -4.14
N GLU A 101 -3.50 0.20 -3.66
CA GLU A 101 -2.38 -0.24 -4.49
C GLU A 101 -2.80 -1.36 -5.46
N GLU A 102 -3.67 -2.29 -5.01
CA GLU A 102 -4.20 -3.35 -5.88
C GLU A 102 -5.05 -2.78 -7.03
N VAL A 103 -5.86 -1.78 -6.73
CA VAL A 103 -6.67 -1.09 -7.75
C VAL A 103 -5.77 -0.42 -8.77
N GLU A 104 -4.74 0.30 -8.36
CA GLU A 104 -3.79 0.96 -9.25
C GLU A 104 -3.02 -0.05 -10.11
N ILE A 105 -2.48 -1.12 -9.53
CA ILE A 105 -1.80 -2.20 -10.27
C ILE A 105 -2.76 -2.84 -11.28
N SER A 106 -4.04 -3.05 -10.90
CA SER A 106 -5.05 -3.60 -11.79
C SER A 106 -5.40 -2.68 -12.96
N GLN A 107 -5.39 -1.36 -12.74
CA GLN A 107 -5.60 -0.37 -13.79
C GLN A 107 -4.41 -0.34 -14.76
N MET A 108 -3.17 -0.40 -14.24
CA MET A 108 -1.98 -0.49 -15.07
C MET A 108 -1.96 -1.77 -15.92
N ALA A 109 -2.43 -2.90 -15.36
CA ALA A 109 -2.56 -4.17 -16.10
C ALA A 109 -3.59 -4.12 -17.23
N LYS A 110 -4.58 -3.22 -17.18
CA LYS A 110 -5.53 -2.96 -18.27
C LYS A 110 -4.93 -2.00 -19.30
N LEU A 111 -4.24 -0.98 -18.84
CA LEU A 111 -3.66 0.07 -19.69
C LEU A 111 -2.47 -0.45 -20.52
N PHE A 112 -1.64 -1.33 -19.94
CA PHE A 112 -0.44 -1.91 -20.55
C PHE A 112 -0.60 -3.44 -20.74
N PRO A 113 -1.24 -3.91 -21.82
CA PRO A 113 -1.47 -5.33 -22.05
C PRO A 113 -0.20 -6.19 -22.06
N GLU A 114 0.94 -5.63 -22.51
CA GLU A 114 2.25 -6.27 -22.53
C GLU A 114 2.84 -6.51 -21.14
N LEU A 115 2.44 -5.71 -20.13
CA LEU A 115 2.85 -5.84 -18.73
C LEU A 115 1.81 -6.56 -17.86
N ARG A 116 0.69 -7.00 -18.45
CA ARG A 116 -0.43 -7.60 -17.72
C ARG A 116 -0.03 -8.83 -16.93
N THR A 117 0.77 -9.71 -17.51
CA THR A 117 1.17 -10.96 -16.85
C THR A 117 2.00 -10.71 -15.59
N PRO A 118 3.09 -9.94 -15.62
CA PRO A 118 3.85 -9.63 -14.42
C PRO A 118 3.04 -8.83 -13.39
N LEU A 119 2.21 -7.88 -13.80
CA LEU A 119 1.36 -7.12 -12.87
C LEU A 119 0.34 -8.01 -12.15
N LYS A 120 -0.28 -8.97 -12.86
CA LYS A 120 -1.15 -9.96 -12.22
C LYS A 120 -0.40 -10.91 -11.27
N ALA A 121 0.90 -11.15 -11.51
CA ALA A 121 1.71 -11.93 -10.58
C ALA A 121 1.96 -11.16 -9.26
N LEU A 122 2.14 -9.83 -9.32
CA LEU A 122 2.23 -8.99 -8.12
C LEU A 122 0.96 -9.11 -7.27
N LEU A 123 -0.23 -8.98 -7.89
CA LEU A 123 -1.51 -9.07 -7.19
C LEU A 123 -1.76 -10.40 -6.44
N LYS A 124 -1.07 -11.46 -6.81
CA LYS A 124 -1.15 -12.75 -6.09
C LYS A 124 -0.30 -12.79 -4.82
N ARG A 125 0.58 -11.82 -4.67
CA ARG A 125 1.52 -11.70 -3.56
C ARG A 125 1.11 -10.60 -2.58
N THR A 126 0.03 -9.85 -2.89
CA THR A 126 -0.46 -8.80 -1.99
C THR A 126 -1.06 -9.38 -0.71
N TRP A 127 -0.81 -8.71 0.39
CA TRP A 127 -1.29 -9.01 1.73
C TRP A 127 -1.79 -7.73 2.38
N ASP A 128 -3.11 -7.61 2.53
CA ASP A 128 -3.77 -6.41 3.04
C ASP A 128 -3.87 -6.45 4.56
N LEU A 129 -3.08 -5.60 5.23
CA LEU A 129 -3.06 -5.47 6.69
C LEU A 129 -4.39 -4.96 7.25
N MET A 130 -5.14 -4.13 6.52
CA MET A 130 -6.44 -3.67 6.99
C MET A 130 -7.44 -4.83 7.08
N ILE A 131 -7.41 -5.74 6.10
CA ILE A 131 -8.25 -6.95 6.11
C ILE A 131 -7.83 -7.85 7.28
N LEU A 132 -6.53 -8.08 7.46
CA LEU A 132 -6.02 -8.86 8.60
C LEU A 132 -6.55 -8.31 9.94
N LEU A 133 -6.41 -7.01 10.16
CA LEU A 133 -6.85 -6.38 11.40
C LEU A 133 -8.37 -6.46 11.56
N ARG A 134 -9.13 -6.20 10.49
CA ARG A 134 -10.58 -6.23 10.52
C ARG A 134 -11.13 -7.62 10.88
N ASP A 135 -10.52 -8.66 10.35
CA ASP A 135 -11.04 -10.02 10.43
C ASP A 135 -10.50 -10.77 11.67
N HIS A 136 -9.32 -10.37 12.20
CA HIS A 136 -8.63 -11.12 13.23
C HIS A 136 -8.24 -10.32 14.49
N PHE A 137 -8.46 -8.99 14.52
CA PHE A 137 -8.01 -8.20 15.66
C PHE A 137 -9.01 -7.11 16.05
N TYR A 138 -9.29 -7.06 17.34
CA TYR A 138 -10.08 -5.98 17.94
C TYR A 138 -9.22 -5.13 18.88
N HIS A 139 -9.37 -3.81 18.75
CA HIS A 139 -8.78 -2.86 19.69
C HIS A 139 -9.76 -1.72 20.00
N PRO A 140 -10.03 -1.38 21.27
CA PRO A 140 -10.97 -0.31 21.62
C PRO A 140 -10.55 1.05 21.08
N GLY A 141 -9.24 1.30 20.95
CA GLY A 141 -8.68 2.52 20.37
C GLY A 141 -8.99 2.72 18.88
N PHE A 142 -9.43 1.69 18.16
CA PHE A 142 -9.86 1.82 16.75
C PHE A 142 -11.18 2.59 16.62
N GLN A 143 -11.99 2.64 17.69
CA GLN A 143 -13.27 3.37 17.72
C GLN A 143 -14.22 2.98 16.57
N GLY A 144 -14.18 1.72 16.14
CA GLY A 144 -14.96 1.20 15.00
C GLY A 144 -14.43 1.56 13.63
N SER A 145 -13.25 2.14 13.51
CA SER A 145 -12.61 2.50 12.24
C SER A 145 -11.32 1.71 12.03
N PHE A 146 -11.12 1.18 10.82
CA PHE A 146 -9.86 0.55 10.39
C PHE A 146 -8.97 1.48 9.56
N SER A 147 -9.25 2.80 9.56
CA SER A 147 -8.33 3.77 8.97
C SER A 147 -6.96 3.71 9.68
N ILE A 148 -5.87 3.73 8.92
CA ILE A 148 -4.50 3.75 9.44
C ILE A 148 -4.29 4.86 10.48
N LYS A 149 -4.95 6.02 10.30
CA LYS A 149 -4.91 7.17 11.23
C LYS A 149 -5.54 6.88 12.60
N LYS A 150 -6.34 5.82 12.73
CA LYS A 150 -6.91 5.34 14.00
C LYS A 150 -6.19 4.10 14.52
N VAL A 151 -5.78 3.23 13.61
CA VAL A 151 -5.11 1.97 13.94
C VAL A 151 -3.70 2.21 14.45
N LEU A 152 -2.89 2.99 13.72
CA LEU A 152 -1.48 3.21 14.07
C LEU A 152 -1.29 3.80 15.47
N PRO A 153 -1.97 4.88 15.88
CA PRO A 153 -1.80 5.41 17.23
C PRO A 153 -2.28 4.47 18.34
N ALA A 154 -3.23 3.57 18.03
CA ALA A 154 -3.73 2.59 19.00
C ALA A 154 -2.76 1.43 19.21
N LEU A 155 -2.05 0.99 18.15
CA LEU A 155 -1.07 -0.11 18.20
C LEU A 155 0.34 0.35 18.56
N ALA A 156 0.72 1.53 18.10
CA ALA A 156 2.03 2.14 18.29
C ALA A 156 1.88 3.60 18.78
N PRO A 157 1.56 3.85 20.06
CA PRO A 157 1.24 5.18 20.58
C PRO A 157 2.37 6.21 20.45
N HIS A 158 3.60 5.73 20.23
CA HIS A 158 4.78 6.56 20.00
C HIS A 158 4.90 7.05 18.55
N LEU A 159 4.08 6.51 17.62
CA LEU A 159 4.03 6.94 16.22
C LEU A 159 2.78 7.79 16.01
N ARG A 160 2.96 9.09 15.83
CA ARG A 160 1.84 10.04 15.63
C ARG A 160 1.99 10.78 14.33
N TYR A 161 0.91 10.88 13.56
CA TYR A 161 0.85 11.66 12.33
C TYR A 161 1.02 13.17 12.57
N GLU A 162 0.67 13.65 13.76
CA GLU A 162 0.72 15.06 14.14
C GLU A 162 2.15 15.61 14.24
N GLU A 163 3.15 14.73 14.31
CA GLU A 163 4.58 15.07 14.38
C GLU A 163 5.25 15.11 12.99
N LEU A 164 4.52 14.79 11.92
CA LEU A 164 5.04 14.85 10.56
C LEU A 164 4.89 16.26 9.99
N GLU A 165 5.96 16.81 9.38
CA GLU A 165 5.92 18.10 8.66
C GLU A 165 4.90 18.07 7.51
N ILE A 166 4.71 16.91 6.87
CA ILE A 166 3.71 16.67 5.84
C ILE A 166 2.75 15.58 6.37
N SER A 167 1.54 15.98 6.76
CA SER A 167 0.55 15.10 7.37
C SER A 167 -0.53 14.59 6.40
N ASP A 168 -0.54 15.08 5.16
CA ASP A 168 -1.44 14.61 4.10
C ASP A 168 -0.80 14.71 2.69
N GLY A 169 -1.25 13.86 1.76
CA GLY A 169 -0.73 13.80 0.39
C GLY A 169 -0.99 15.07 -0.45
N LYS A 170 -1.86 16.00 -0.01
CA LYS A 170 -2.05 17.30 -0.69
C LYS A 170 -0.90 18.25 -0.43
N ALA A 171 -0.22 18.13 0.71
CA ALA A 171 0.95 18.94 1.04
C ALA A 171 2.23 18.42 0.37
N ALA A 172 2.20 17.21 -0.21
CA ALA A 172 3.33 16.58 -0.92
C ALA A 172 3.35 16.91 -2.44
N MET A 173 2.31 17.57 -2.97
CA MET A 173 2.22 18.04 -4.36
C MET A 173 2.67 19.50 -4.49
#